data_656f6a95cc7b19c4024cc0c8f0a8a6be
#
_entry.id   656f6a95cc7b19c4024cc0c8f0a8a6be
#
_cell.length_a   1.000
_cell.length_b   1.000
_cell.length_c   1.000
_cell.angle_alpha   90.00
_cell.angle_beta   90.00
_cell.angle_gamma   90.00
#
_symmetry.space_group_name_H-M   'P 1'
#
loop_
_entity.id
_entity.type
_entity.pdbx_description
1 polymer ?
#
loop_
_entity_poly.entity_id
_entity_poly.type
_entity_poly.pdbx_seq_one_letter_code
_entity_poly.pdbx_strand_id
1 'polypeptide(L)'
;LKIGTVHQCNCCLGSKTLHPLVSVIDLSKADLSPHTDIKFGFYTILLSECKCEAYAYGHQYCDFSDGTLVCLTPGESISMKENNKEFPSKGWILAFHPDLICGTPLGLNIHNYTFFSYCPEEALHLSLREKQIILEFLERIRQELERCIDRHSKKIISKYIELLLDYCTRFYERQFITRSEVNKKVFREFNHLLDNHFNVKVSLSTDVLSDEYCANLLHLSPAYFNDLLKYEIGKEFKEYIQF
;
A
#
# COMPACT_ATOMS: atom_id res chain seq x y z
N LEU A 1 9.61 -3.66 -16.81
CA LEU A 1 9.30 -5.10 -16.88
C LEU A 1 7.83 -5.32 -16.52
N LYS A 2 7.07 -6.08 -17.33
CA LYS A 2 5.68 -6.47 -17.02
C LYS A 2 5.65 -7.92 -16.54
N ILE A 3 5.20 -8.14 -15.33
CA ILE A 3 5.07 -9.45 -14.68
C ILE A 3 3.57 -9.77 -14.56
N GLY A 4 3.04 -10.64 -15.45
CA GLY A 4 1.61 -10.94 -15.51
C GLY A 4 1.16 -12.05 -14.55
N THR A 5 2.06 -12.94 -14.13
CA THR A 5 1.73 -14.10 -13.28
C THR A 5 2.69 -14.24 -12.10
N VAL A 6 2.21 -14.87 -11.03
CA VAL A 6 3.03 -15.18 -9.84
C VAL A 6 4.22 -16.07 -10.21
N HIS A 7 4.06 -16.99 -11.17
CA HIS A 7 5.16 -17.82 -11.67
C HIS A 7 6.26 -16.98 -12.33
N GLN A 8 5.90 -16.00 -13.18
CA GLN A 8 6.88 -15.09 -13.78
C GLN A 8 7.62 -14.28 -12.70
N CYS A 9 6.92 -13.82 -11.66
CA CYS A 9 7.53 -13.13 -10.53
C CYS A 9 8.58 -14.01 -9.84
N ASN A 10 8.23 -15.26 -9.54
CA ASN A 10 9.15 -16.22 -8.94
C ASN A 10 10.39 -16.46 -9.83
N CYS A 11 10.21 -16.65 -11.13
CA CYS A 11 11.32 -16.84 -12.07
C CYS A 11 12.24 -15.60 -12.12
N CYS A 12 11.67 -14.38 -12.15
CA CYS A 12 12.44 -13.14 -12.15
C CYS A 12 13.25 -12.92 -10.87
N LEU A 13 12.76 -13.42 -9.74
CA LEU A 13 13.38 -13.27 -8.42
C LEU A 13 14.13 -14.53 -7.96
N GLY A 14 14.36 -15.50 -8.84
CA GLY A 14 15.08 -16.72 -8.52
C GLY A 14 14.38 -17.62 -7.47
N SER A 15 13.06 -17.47 -7.28
CA SER A 15 12.30 -18.19 -6.28
C SER A 15 11.54 -19.38 -6.88
N LYS A 16 11.33 -20.44 -6.08
CA LYS A 16 10.57 -21.62 -6.50
C LYS A 16 9.07 -21.34 -6.46
N THR A 17 8.35 -21.70 -7.54
CA THR A 17 6.88 -21.64 -7.56
C THR A 17 6.28 -22.84 -6.83
N LEU A 18 5.70 -22.62 -5.67
CA LEU A 18 5.01 -23.65 -4.88
C LEU A 18 3.50 -23.67 -5.16
N HIS A 19 2.92 -22.49 -5.47
CA HIS A 19 1.50 -22.33 -5.79
C HIS A 19 1.33 -21.39 -6.99
N PRO A 20 0.41 -21.67 -7.94
CA PRO A 20 0.28 -20.85 -9.15
C PRO A 20 -0.25 -19.43 -8.90
N LEU A 21 -1.02 -19.23 -7.84
CA LEU A 21 -1.76 -17.99 -7.56
C LEU A 21 -1.21 -17.17 -6.40
N VAL A 22 -0.23 -17.67 -5.65
CA VAL A 22 0.34 -16.94 -4.51
C VAL A 22 1.79 -17.34 -4.28
N SER A 23 2.61 -16.38 -3.85
CA SER A 23 3.99 -16.62 -3.44
C SER A 23 4.41 -15.68 -2.32
N VAL A 24 5.28 -16.17 -1.44
CA VAL A 24 6.02 -15.40 -0.44
C VAL A 24 7.50 -15.50 -0.79
N ILE A 25 8.13 -14.38 -1.11
CA ILE A 25 9.50 -14.31 -1.62
C ILE A 25 10.36 -13.51 -0.63
N ASP A 26 11.45 -14.10 -0.21
CA ASP A 26 12.50 -13.46 0.59
C ASP A 26 13.49 -12.75 -0.34
N LEU A 27 13.50 -11.42 -0.32
CA LEU A 27 14.35 -10.61 -1.18
C LEU A 27 15.83 -10.74 -0.89
N SER A 28 16.20 -11.17 0.32
CA SER A 28 17.62 -11.39 0.66
C SER A 28 18.24 -12.53 -0.12
N LYS A 29 17.41 -13.39 -0.72
CA LYS A 29 17.80 -14.57 -1.51
C LYS A 29 17.47 -14.41 -2.99
N ALA A 30 16.87 -13.28 -3.37
CA ALA A 30 16.44 -13.01 -4.73
C ALA A 30 17.61 -12.56 -5.61
N ASP A 31 17.60 -13.00 -6.87
CA ASP A 31 18.50 -12.50 -7.90
C ASP A 31 17.85 -11.28 -8.55
N LEU A 32 18.21 -10.11 -8.04
CA LEU A 32 17.64 -8.84 -8.47
C LEU A 32 18.42 -8.33 -9.69
N SER A 33 17.97 -8.64 -10.90
CA SER A 33 18.41 -7.92 -12.09
C SER A 33 18.02 -6.45 -11.99
N PRO A 34 18.84 -5.49 -12.44
CA PRO A 34 18.55 -4.06 -12.35
C PRO A 34 17.42 -3.67 -13.31
N HIS A 35 16.18 -3.92 -12.93
CA HIS A 35 15.00 -3.45 -13.65
C HIS A 35 14.50 -2.15 -13.02
N THR A 36 14.36 -1.12 -13.84
CA THR A 36 14.01 0.23 -13.40
C THR A 36 12.51 0.38 -13.07
N ASP A 37 11.63 -0.36 -13.77
CA ASP A 37 10.18 -0.30 -13.57
C ASP A 37 9.62 -1.71 -13.62
N ILE A 38 8.92 -2.13 -12.58
CA ILE A 38 8.24 -3.42 -12.51
C ILE A 38 6.74 -3.18 -12.36
N LYS A 39 5.96 -3.70 -13.34
CA LYS A 39 4.50 -3.67 -13.31
C LYS A 39 3.96 -5.05 -12.99
N PHE A 40 3.17 -5.15 -11.90
CA PHE A 40 2.60 -6.41 -11.44
C PHE A 40 1.17 -6.60 -11.95
N GLY A 41 0.84 -7.80 -12.44
CA GLY A 41 -0.52 -8.19 -12.86
C GLY A 41 -1.37 -8.80 -11.73
N PHE A 42 -0.95 -8.68 -10.49
CA PHE A 42 -1.54 -9.27 -9.30
C PHE A 42 -1.32 -8.37 -8.09
N TYR A 43 -2.03 -8.61 -6.99
CA TYR A 43 -1.80 -7.89 -5.73
C TYR A 43 -0.41 -8.18 -5.18
N THR A 44 0.28 -7.12 -4.77
CA THR A 44 1.63 -7.23 -4.23
C THR A 44 1.72 -6.46 -2.92
N ILE A 45 2.21 -7.10 -1.88
CA ILE A 45 2.58 -6.47 -0.62
C ILE A 45 4.09 -6.59 -0.49
N LEU A 46 4.76 -5.44 -0.53
CA LEU A 46 6.21 -5.34 -0.43
C LEU A 46 6.58 -4.82 0.97
N LEU A 47 7.24 -5.64 1.77
CA LEU A 47 7.88 -5.24 3.01
C LEU A 47 9.36 -5.00 2.75
N SER A 48 9.81 -3.76 2.85
CA SER A 48 11.23 -3.38 2.76
C SER A 48 11.83 -3.29 4.17
N GLU A 49 13.03 -3.84 4.32
CA GLU A 49 13.81 -3.75 5.57
C GLU A 49 14.89 -2.65 5.52
N CYS A 50 14.92 -1.85 4.44
CA CYS A 50 15.83 -0.72 4.35
C CYS A 50 15.42 0.36 5.35
N LYS A 51 16.42 0.92 6.06
CA LYS A 51 16.19 2.09 6.91
C LYS A 51 15.71 3.28 6.08
N CYS A 52 14.77 4.02 6.59
CA CYS A 52 14.09 5.16 5.94
C CYS A 52 14.97 6.31 5.46
N GLU A 53 16.29 6.29 5.65
CA GLU A 53 17.20 7.34 5.16
C GLU A 53 17.13 7.58 3.65
N ALA A 54 16.64 6.57 2.88
CA ALA A 54 16.53 6.65 1.42
C ALA A 54 15.13 7.07 0.91
N TYR A 55 14.12 7.08 1.75
CA TYR A 55 12.75 7.45 1.40
C TYR A 55 12.37 8.76 2.10
N ALA A 56 13.10 9.83 1.80
CA ALA A 56 12.64 11.18 2.13
C ALA A 56 11.45 11.51 1.21
N TYR A 57 10.28 11.00 1.55
CA TYR A 57 9.04 11.40 0.94
C TYR A 57 8.49 12.62 1.65
N GLY A 58 8.24 13.63 0.88
CA GLY A 58 7.55 14.87 1.16
C GLY A 58 7.39 15.20 2.63
N HIS A 59 8.34 15.93 3.20
CA HIS A 59 8.24 16.56 4.52
C HIS A 59 8.05 15.64 5.74
N GLN A 60 9.17 15.10 6.23
CA GLN A 60 9.45 14.93 7.66
C GLN A 60 8.81 13.77 8.41
N TYR A 61 9.70 13.07 9.10
CA TYR A 61 9.51 12.11 10.17
C TYR A 61 8.95 10.74 9.76
N CYS A 62 9.87 9.81 9.54
CA CYS A 62 9.54 8.40 9.71
C CYS A 62 9.26 8.18 11.20
N ASP A 63 8.01 7.89 11.56
CA ASP A 63 7.62 7.56 12.95
C ASP A 63 8.36 6.32 13.45
N PHE A 64 8.59 5.38 12.54
CA PHE A 64 9.35 4.16 12.76
C PHE A 64 10.21 3.85 11.54
N SER A 65 11.41 3.30 11.75
CA SER A 65 12.39 3.00 10.69
C SER A 65 12.71 1.52 10.56
N ASP A 66 11.94 0.64 11.22
CA ASP A 66 12.24 -0.79 11.29
C ASP A 66 11.75 -1.56 10.06
N GLY A 67 10.88 -0.97 9.26
CA GLY A 67 10.38 -1.51 8.01
C GLY A 67 9.35 -0.60 7.36
N THR A 68 9.26 -0.69 6.03
CA THR A 68 8.26 0.03 5.22
C THR A 68 7.44 -0.96 4.41
N LEU A 69 6.12 -0.85 4.45
CA LEU A 69 5.21 -1.72 3.73
C LEU A 69 4.44 -0.93 2.69
N VAL A 70 4.46 -1.42 1.44
CA VAL A 70 3.74 -0.87 0.29
C VAL A 70 2.80 -1.93 -0.26
N CYS A 71 1.56 -1.55 -0.53
CA CYS A 71 0.56 -2.40 -1.15
C CYS A 71 0.26 -1.91 -2.57
N LEU A 72 0.19 -2.82 -3.54
CA LEU A 72 -0.06 -2.51 -4.94
C LEU A 72 -1.21 -3.34 -5.48
N THR A 73 -2.10 -2.70 -6.23
CA THR A 73 -3.15 -3.38 -6.99
C THR A 73 -2.61 -3.99 -8.30
N PRO A 74 -3.33 -4.95 -8.88
CA PRO A 74 -3.01 -5.45 -10.22
C PRO A 74 -2.97 -4.33 -11.25
N GLY A 75 -1.86 -4.20 -11.95
CA GLY A 75 -1.65 -3.16 -12.96
C GLY A 75 -0.84 -1.96 -12.50
N GLU A 76 -0.55 -1.83 -11.23
CA GLU A 76 0.36 -0.81 -10.72
C GLU A 76 1.83 -1.19 -10.89
N SER A 77 2.69 -0.18 -10.86
CA SER A 77 4.12 -0.34 -11.05
C SER A 77 4.91 0.31 -9.93
N ILE A 78 6.02 -0.31 -9.57
CA ILE A 78 7.06 0.33 -8.76
C ILE A 78 8.09 0.89 -9.72
N SER A 79 8.28 2.23 -9.71
CA SER A 79 9.33 2.91 -10.45
C SER A 79 10.55 3.15 -9.54
N MET A 80 11.73 2.83 -10.06
CA MET A 80 13.01 2.94 -9.35
C MET A 80 13.85 4.13 -9.84
N LYS A 81 13.31 4.94 -10.79
CA LYS A 81 14.11 5.95 -11.52
C LYS A 81 14.32 7.24 -10.78
N GLU A 82 13.51 7.59 -9.82
CA GLU A 82 13.67 8.85 -9.09
C GLU A 82 14.58 8.64 -7.87
N ASN A 83 15.76 9.25 -7.92
CA ASN A 83 16.74 9.34 -6.83
C ASN A 83 17.70 8.14 -6.59
N ASN A 84 18.20 7.45 -7.61
CA ASN A 84 19.15 6.33 -7.43
C ASN A 84 18.67 5.20 -6.50
N LYS A 85 17.36 4.94 -6.45
CA LYS A 85 16.81 3.89 -5.59
C LYS A 85 16.89 2.55 -6.30
N GLU A 86 17.61 1.64 -5.71
CA GLU A 86 17.61 0.23 -6.10
C GLU A 86 16.41 -0.49 -5.45
N PHE A 87 15.93 -1.55 -6.12
CA PHE A 87 14.92 -2.43 -5.52
C PHE A 87 15.41 -2.93 -4.15
N PRO A 88 14.56 -3.00 -3.12
CA PRO A 88 15.01 -3.39 -1.79
C PRO A 88 15.75 -4.73 -1.84
N SER A 89 17.03 -4.73 -1.47
CA SER A 89 17.84 -5.96 -1.41
C SER A 89 17.52 -6.84 -0.20
N LYS A 90 16.71 -6.30 0.74
CA LYS A 90 16.26 -7.02 1.94
C LYS A 90 14.80 -6.71 2.19
N GLY A 91 14.04 -7.75 2.48
CA GLY A 91 12.62 -7.66 2.74
C GLY A 91 11.85 -8.85 2.18
N TRP A 92 10.56 -8.67 2.00
CA TRP A 92 9.65 -9.74 1.60
C TRP A 92 8.63 -9.25 0.59
N ILE A 93 8.25 -10.12 -0.33
CA ILE A 93 7.11 -9.90 -1.22
C ILE A 93 6.08 -10.98 -0.94
N LEU A 94 4.83 -10.55 -0.68
CA LEU A 94 3.65 -11.40 -0.80
C LEU A 94 2.95 -11.01 -2.11
N ALA A 95 2.94 -11.92 -3.08
CA ALA A 95 2.28 -11.80 -4.36
C ALA A 95 1.08 -12.73 -4.41
N PHE A 96 -0.12 -12.23 -4.74
CA PHE A 96 -1.31 -13.07 -4.88
C PHE A 96 -2.23 -12.61 -6.00
N HIS A 97 -2.63 -13.56 -6.85
CA HIS A 97 -3.51 -13.30 -7.98
C HIS A 97 -4.97 -13.10 -7.54
N PRO A 98 -5.76 -12.23 -8.20
CA PRO A 98 -7.19 -12.08 -7.90
C PRO A 98 -8.00 -13.39 -7.83
N ASP A 99 -7.65 -14.38 -8.65
CA ASP A 99 -8.31 -15.70 -8.65
C ASP A 99 -8.15 -16.47 -7.33
N LEU A 100 -7.08 -16.19 -6.57
CA LEU A 100 -6.91 -16.80 -5.25
C LEU A 100 -8.03 -16.38 -4.30
N ILE A 101 -8.40 -15.11 -4.32
CA ILE A 101 -9.38 -14.53 -3.40
C ILE A 101 -10.81 -14.53 -3.97
N CYS A 102 -10.97 -14.81 -5.26
CA CYS A 102 -12.28 -14.89 -5.91
C CYS A 102 -13.19 -15.91 -5.20
N GLY A 103 -14.42 -15.48 -4.82
CA GLY A 103 -15.37 -16.30 -4.08
C GLY A 103 -15.05 -16.52 -2.59
N THR A 104 -14.10 -15.76 -2.03
CA THR A 104 -13.80 -15.72 -0.60
C THR A 104 -14.30 -14.40 0.03
N PRO A 105 -14.48 -14.32 1.37
CA PRO A 105 -14.80 -13.05 2.03
C PRO A 105 -13.78 -11.94 1.70
N LEU A 106 -12.49 -12.26 1.66
CA LEU A 106 -11.45 -11.32 1.26
C LEU A 106 -11.70 -10.76 -0.14
N GLY A 107 -12.06 -11.61 -1.11
CA GLY A 107 -12.33 -11.16 -2.48
C GLY A 107 -13.54 -10.24 -2.60
N LEU A 108 -14.56 -10.41 -1.73
CA LEU A 108 -15.71 -9.52 -1.66
C LEU A 108 -15.36 -8.16 -1.03
N ASN A 109 -14.40 -8.13 -0.10
CA ASN A 109 -14.08 -6.98 0.72
C ASN A 109 -12.72 -6.32 0.39
N ILE A 110 -12.00 -6.80 -0.62
CA ILE A 110 -10.65 -6.32 -0.94
C ILE A 110 -10.60 -4.80 -1.22
N HIS A 111 -11.68 -4.25 -1.76
CA HIS A 111 -11.83 -2.82 -2.04
C HIS A 111 -11.94 -1.95 -0.78
N ASN A 112 -12.24 -2.54 0.38
CA ASN A 112 -12.29 -1.82 1.66
C ASN A 112 -10.88 -1.51 2.21
N TYR A 113 -9.85 -2.19 1.71
CA TYR A 113 -8.46 -1.91 2.04
C TYR A 113 -7.93 -0.79 1.14
N THR A 114 -8.30 0.45 1.48
CA THR A 114 -8.05 1.68 0.71
C THR A 114 -6.56 1.92 0.42
N PHE A 115 -5.68 1.44 1.31
CA PHE A 115 -4.23 1.57 1.19
C PHE A 115 -3.61 0.84 -0.01
N PHE A 116 -4.34 -0.01 -0.70
CA PHE A 116 -3.92 -0.50 -2.02
C PHE A 116 -3.95 0.57 -3.11
N SER A 117 -4.64 1.69 -2.87
CA SER A 117 -4.71 2.85 -3.77
C SER A 117 -3.88 4.04 -3.28
N TYR A 118 -3.01 3.84 -2.28
CA TYR A 118 -2.09 4.84 -1.79
C TYR A 118 -0.86 4.95 -2.68
N CYS A 119 -0.28 6.14 -2.77
CA CYS A 119 1.01 6.30 -3.43
C CYS A 119 2.13 5.65 -2.58
N PRO A 120 3.23 5.20 -3.22
CA PRO A 120 4.37 4.63 -2.49
C PRO A 120 4.95 5.57 -1.41
N GLU A 121 4.73 6.88 -1.57
CA GLU A 121 5.09 7.94 -0.63
C GLU A 121 4.28 7.89 0.68
N GLU A 122 3.09 7.31 0.61
CA GLU A 122 2.16 7.14 1.73
C GLU A 122 2.31 5.76 2.38
N ALA A 123 3.46 5.13 2.17
CA ALA A 123 3.75 3.81 2.69
C ALA A 123 3.58 3.70 4.21
N LEU A 124 3.24 2.51 4.66
CA LEU A 124 3.13 2.21 6.07
C LEU A 124 4.52 2.03 6.68
N HIS A 125 4.83 2.83 7.69
CA HIS A 125 6.04 2.70 8.49
C HIS A 125 5.78 1.85 9.74
N LEU A 126 6.54 0.78 9.87
CA LEU A 126 6.34 -0.23 10.90
C LEU A 126 7.35 -0.06 12.05
N SER A 127 6.86 -0.19 13.27
CA SER A 127 7.70 -0.47 14.43
C SER A 127 8.22 -1.91 14.37
N LEU A 128 9.27 -2.19 15.13
CA LEU A 128 9.85 -3.55 15.21
C LEU A 128 8.80 -4.62 15.55
N ARG A 129 7.89 -4.31 16.48
CA ARG A 129 6.82 -5.22 16.88
C ARG A 129 5.79 -5.45 15.77
N GLU A 130 5.39 -4.39 15.07
CA GLU A 130 4.45 -4.48 13.95
C GLU A 130 5.05 -5.26 12.78
N LYS A 131 6.32 -4.98 12.46
CA LYS A 131 7.08 -5.74 11.46
C LYS A 131 7.11 -7.23 11.81
N GLN A 132 7.34 -7.58 13.07
CA GLN A 132 7.37 -8.98 13.51
C GLN A 132 6.02 -9.66 13.30
N ILE A 133 4.92 -8.99 13.57
CA ILE A 133 3.56 -9.49 13.31
C ILE A 133 3.36 -9.77 11.81
N ILE A 134 3.78 -8.86 10.94
CA ILE A 134 3.70 -9.08 9.49
C ILE A 134 4.54 -10.28 9.06
N LEU A 135 5.77 -10.40 9.58
CA LEU A 135 6.65 -11.54 9.27
C LEU A 135 6.05 -12.88 9.72
N GLU A 136 5.36 -12.92 10.87
CA GLU A 136 4.66 -14.11 11.33
C GLU A 136 3.55 -14.56 10.36
N PHE A 137 2.78 -13.62 9.80
CA PHE A 137 1.77 -13.95 8.78
C PHE A 137 2.41 -14.45 7.49
N LEU A 138 3.46 -13.79 7.01
CA LEU A 138 4.19 -14.24 5.82
C LEU A 138 4.74 -15.66 6.02
N GLU A 139 5.29 -15.94 7.19
CA GLU A 139 5.78 -17.28 7.53
C GLU A 139 4.64 -18.32 7.59
N ARG A 140 3.47 -17.99 8.14
CA ARG A 140 2.29 -18.88 8.13
C ARG A 140 1.82 -19.22 6.73
N ILE A 141 1.77 -18.20 5.86
CA ILE A 141 1.43 -18.40 4.46
C ILE A 141 2.47 -19.29 3.78
N ARG A 142 3.78 -19.03 3.99
CA ARG A 142 4.86 -19.85 3.42
C ARG A 142 4.77 -21.30 3.84
N GLN A 143 4.54 -21.58 5.12
CA GLN A 143 4.35 -22.94 5.63
C GLN A 143 3.15 -23.64 4.99
N GLU A 144 2.07 -22.92 4.72
CA GLU A 144 0.91 -23.49 4.03
C GLU A 144 1.23 -23.81 2.56
N LEU A 145 2.03 -22.96 1.89
CA LEU A 145 2.47 -23.21 0.51
C LEU A 145 3.41 -24.41 0.35
N GLU A 146 4.15 -24.78 1.40
CA GLU A 146 5.03 -25.95 1.42
C GLU A 146 4.25 -27.27 1.55
N ARG A 147 2.98 -27.22 1.94
CA ARG A 147 2.09 -28.39 2.02
C ARG A 147 1.54 -28.77 0.67
N CYS A 148 1.02 -29.99 0.56
CA CYS A 148 0.26 -30.40 -0.64
C CYS A 148 -0.99 -29.52 -0.76
N ILE A 149 -1.23 -29.01 -1.99
CA ILE A 149 -2.44 -28.22 -2.29
C ILE A 149 -3.66 -29.11 -2.13
N ASP A 150 -4.63 -28.67 -1.33
CA ASP A 150 -5.90 -29.34 -1.13
C ASP A 150 -7.09 -28.36 -1.25
N ARG A 151 -8.31 -28.87 -1.04
CA ARG A 151 -9.56 -28.07 -1.11
C ARG A 151 -9.66 -26.96 -0.06
N HIS A 152 -8.83 -26.99 0.98
CA HIS A 152 -8.83 -26.03 2.08
C HIS A 152 -7.74 -24.96 1.92
N SER A 153 -6.68 -25.25 1.16
CA SER A 153 -5.53 -24.36 0.99
C SER A 153 -5.92 -22.95 0.58
N LYS A 154 -6.77 -22.81 -0.45
CA LYS A 154 -7.28 -21.50 -0.90
C LYS A 154 -7.93 -20.72 0.24
N LYS A 155 -8.80 -21.35 1.03
CA LYS A 155 -9.51 -20.71 2.15
C LYS A 155 -8.58 -20.32 3.28
N ILE A 156 -7.63 -21.18 3.62
CA ILE A 156 -6.67 -20.95 4.70
C ILE A 156 -5.74 -19.78 4.32
N ILE A 157 -5.15 -19.82 3.14
CA ILE A 157 -4.24 -18.77 2.65
C ILE A 157 -4.98 -17.43 2.57
N SER A 158 -6.20 -17.40 2.01
CA SER A 158 -7.00 -16.16 1.92
C SER A 158 -7.29 -15.57 3.31
N LYS A 159 -7.53 -16.42 4.33
CA LYS A 159 -7.74 -15.93 5.71
C LYS A 159 -6.47 -15.37 6.36
N TYR A 160 -5.31 -15.95 6.10
CA TYR A 160 -4.06 -15.36 6.56
C TYR A 160 -3.78 -14.01 5.89
N ILE A 161 -4.07 -13.88 4.59
CA ILE A 161 -3.93 -12.61 3.87
C ILE A 161 -4.94 -11.59 4.43
N GLU A 162 -6.20 -11.97 4.61
CA GLU A 162 -7.25 -11.11 5.18
C GLU A 162 -6.82 -10.56 6.55
N LEU A 163 -6.37 -11.42 7.44
CA LEU A 163 -5.91 -11.02 8.77
C LEU A 163 -4.65 -10.14 8.73
N LEU A 164 -3.72 -10.40 7.81
CA LEU A 164 -2.57 -9.52 7.58
C LEU A 164 -3.02 -8.11 7.18
N LEU A 165 -3.99 -8.01 6.27
CA LEU A 165 -4.54 -6.73 5.80
C LEU A 165 -5.28 -5.98 6.91
N ASP A 166 -6.03 -6.69 7.77
CA ASP A 166 -6.67 -6.11 8.96
C ASP A 166 -5.64 -5.49 9.92
N TYR A 167 -4.50 -6.17 10.12
CA TYR A 167 -3.39 -5.58 10.89
C TYR A 167 -2.77 -4.37 10.19
N CYS A 168 -2.63 -4.39 8.87
CA CYS A 168 -2.18 -3.20 8.13
C CYS A 168 -3.12 -2.01 8.33
N THR A 169 -4.45 -2.23 8.28
CA THR A 169 -5.45 -1.20 8.60
C THR A 169 -5.21 -0.59 9.98
N ARG A 170 -5.06 -1.44 11.00
CA ARG A 170 -4.78 -1.00 12.36
C ARG A 170 -3.47 -0.19 12.47
N PHE A 171 -2.45 -0.58 11.73
CA PHE A 171 -1.15 0.11 11.76
C PHE A 171 -1.21 1.44 11.00
N TYR A 172 -1.99 1.56 9.93
CA TYR A 172 -2.28 2.85 9.29
C TYR A 172 -3.06 3.79 10.21
N GLU A 173 -4.07 3.30 10.94
CA GLU A 173 -4.77 4.09 11.96
C GLU A 173 -3.81 4.61 13.02
N ARG A 174 -2.91 3.77 13.54
CA ARG A 174 -1.83 4.20 14.45
C ARG A 174 -0.95 5.27 13.78
N GLN A 175 -0.59 5.11 12.49
CA GLN A 175 0.23 6.07 11.77
C GLN A 175 -0.45 7.44 11.64
N PHE A 176 -1.77 7.48 11.44
CA PHE A 176 -2.52 8.74 11.48
C PHE A 176 -2.44 9.40 12.86
N ILE A 177 -2.51 8.62 13.95
CA ILE A 177 -2.36 9.15 15.32
C ILE A 177 -0.97 9.76 15.51
N THR A 178 0.09 9.03 15.18
CA THR A 178 1.47 9.47 15.41
C THR A 178 1.87 10.65 14.53
N ARG A 179 1.22 10.85 13.38
CA ARG A 179 1.43 11.96 12.44
C ARG A 179 0.45 13.12 12.62
N SER A 180 -0.22 13.24 13.75
CA SER A 180 -1.29 14.23 13.96
C SER A 180 -0.89 15.67 13.62
N GLU A 181 0.33 16.09 13.92
CA GLU A 181 0.79 17.46 13.59
C GLU A 181 0.97 17.67 12.08
N VAL A 182 1.45 16.68 11.37
CA VAL A 182 1.56 16.72 9.90
C VAL A 182 0.16 16.72 9.28
N ASN A 183 -0.71 15.86 9.78
CA ASN A 183 -2.09 15.75 9.32
C ASN A 183 -2.86 17.07 9.51
N LYS A 184 -2.73 17.71 10.67
CA LYS A 184 -3.31 19.03 10.93
C LYS A 184 -2.76 20.12 10.01
N LYS A 185 -1.49 20.01 9.58
CA LYS A 185 -0.92 20.94 8.60
C LYS A 185 -1.58 20.74 7.25
N VAL A 186 -1.68 19.51 6.76
CA VAL A 186 -2.37 19.15 5.51
C VAL A 186 -3.83 19.62 5.56
N PHE A 187 -4.52 19.40 6.67
CA PHE A 187 -5.91 19.84 6.85
C PHE A 187 -6.06 21.37 6.82
N ARG A 188 -5.12 22.12 7.39
CA ARG A 188 -5.11 23.59 7.28
C ARG A 188 -4.87 24.07 5.85
N GLU A 189 -3.94 23.45 5.12
CA GLU A 189 -3.69 23.73 3.71
C GLU A 189 -4.93 23.43 2.87
N PHE A 190 -5.62 22.33 3.14
CA PHE A 190 -6.90 22.01 2.50
C PHE A 190 -7.97 23.07 2.74
N ASN A 191 -8.16 23.54 3.99
CA ASN A 191 -9.12 24.62 4.28
C ASN A 191 -8.76 25.91 3.57
N HIS A 192 -7.49 26.27 3.46
CA HIS A 192 -7.05 27.42 2.67
C HIS A 192 -7.37 27.27 1.18
N LEU A 193 -7.23 26.07 0.62
CA LEU A 193 -7.65 25.79 -0.77
C LEU A 193 -9.16 25.97 -0.95
N LEU A 194 -9.96 25.51 0.00
CA LEU A 194 -11.41 25.70 -0.01
C LEU A 194 -11.78 27.19 0.06
N ASP A 195 -11.23 27.93 1.02
CA ASP A 195 -11.50 29.36 1.19
C ASP A 195 -11.16 30.16 -0.09
N ASN A 196 -9.99 29.88 -0.67
CA ASN A 196 -9.58 30.52 -1.93
C ASN A 196 -10.53 30.16 -3.07
N HIS A 197 -10.93 28.88 -3.18
CA HIS A 197 -11.85 28.46 -4.23
C HIS A 197 -13.22 29.11 -4.11
N PHE A 198 -13.79 29.19 -2.91
CA PHE A 198 -15.09 29.82 -2.67
C PHE A 198 -15.03 31.35 -2.78
N ASN A 199 -13.95 32.00 -2.37
CA ASN A 199 -13.78 33.45 -2.48
C ASN A 199 -13.58 33.93 -3.94
N VAL A 200 -12.92 33.12 -4.79
CA VAL A 200 -12.68 33.43 -6.20
C VAL A 200 -13.92 33.12 -7.07
N LYS A 201 -14.82 32.23 -6.65
CA LYS A 201 -16.04 31.83 -7.39
C LYS A 201 -17.13 32.91 -7.47
N VAL A 202 -16.92 34.12 -7.00
CA VAL A 202 -17.74 35.27 -7.39
C VAL A 202 -17.55 35.62 -8.90
N SER A 203 -16.58 35.00 -9.59
CA SER A 203 -16.30 35.20 -11.03
C SER A 203 -15.95 33.90 -11.73
N LEU A 204 -16.95 33.31 -12.40
CA LEU A 204 -16.81 32.53 -13.63
C LEU A 204 -15.81 31.35 -13.65
N SER A 205 -16.15 30.23 -13.05
CA SER A 205 -15.90 28.91 -13.64
C SER A 205 -16.57 27.79 -12.83
N THR A 206 -17.26 26.90 -13.53
CA THR A 206 -18.00 25.75 -13.01
C THR A 206 -17.09 24.52 -12.76
N ASP A 207 -15.86 24.73 -12.37
CA ASP A 207 -15.01 23.58 -12.01
C ASP A 207 -15.47 23.03 -10.67
N VAL A 208 -16.07 21.84 -10.73
CA VAL A 208 -16.50 21.09 -9.56
C VAL A 208 -15.26 20.72 -8.77
N LEU A 209 -15.17 21.22 -7.54
CA LEU A 209 -14.12 20.84 -6.62
C LEU A 209 -14.24 19.35 -6.37
N SER A 210 -13.23 18.58 -6.78
CA SER A 210 -13.18 17.12 -6.58
C SER A 210 -12.12 16.75 -5.55
N ASP A 211 -12.31 15.58 -4.91
CA ASP A 211 -11.32 14.98 -4.02
C ASP A 211 -9.98 14.77 -4.74
N GLU A 212 -10.02 14.29 -5.98
CA GLU A 212 -8.85 14.11 -6.82
C GLU A 212 -8.08 15.43 -7.08
N TYR A 213 -8.79 16.51 -7.37
CA TYR A 213 -8.18 17.82 -7.56
C TYR A 213 -7.49 18.33 -6.27
N CYS A 214 -8.19 18.24 -5.13
CA CYS A 214 -7.64 18.67 -3.84
C CYS A 214 -6.46 17.81 -3.41
N ALA A 215 -6.57 16.49 -3.55
CA ALA A 215 -5.50 15.56 -3.23
C ALA A 215 -4.24 15.86 -4.07
N ASN A 216 -4.38 16.06 -5.38
CA ASN A 216 -3.26 16.40 -6.26
C ASN A 216 -2.56 17.70 -5.85
N LEU A 217 -3.31 18.75 -5.46
CA LEU A 217 -2.71 20.00 -4.97
C LEU A 217 -1.96 19.82 -3.64
N LEU A 218 -2.40 18.87 -2.82
CA LEU A 218 -1.76 18.52 -1.55
C LEU A 218 -0.66 17.45 -1.71
N HIS A 219 -0.39 17.00 -2.94
CA HIS A 219 0.56 15.93 -3.26
C HIS A 219 0.23 14.61 -2.52
N LEU A 220 -1.05 14.29 -2.44
CA LEU A 220 -1.57 13.06 -1.84
C LEU A 220 -2.37 12.24 -2.86
N SER A 221 -2.47 10.94 -2.62
CA SER A 221 -3.45 10.11 -3.34
C SER A 221 -4.87 10.45 -2.86
N PRO A 222 -5.89 10.37 -3.74
CA PRO A 222 -7.28 10.60 -3.34
C PRO A 222 -7.74 9.69 -2.21
N ALA A 223 -7.30 8.44 -2.22
CA ALA A 223 -7.64 7.46 -1.18
C ALA A 223 -7.06 7.85 0.18
N TYR A 224 -5.76 8.16 0.25
CA TYR A 224 -5.11 8.61 1.48
C TYR A 224 -5.71 9.91 2.01
N PHE A 225 -6.00 10.87 1.12
CA PHE A 225 -6.63 12.13 1.48
C PHE A 225 -8.02 11.93 2.09
N ASN A 226 -8.86 11.07 1.51
CA ASN A 226 -10.18 10.75 2.06
C ASN A 226 -10.08 10.07 3.43
N ASP A 227 -9.15 9.12 3.60
CA ASP A 227 -8.95 8.44 4.89
C ASP A 227 -8.40 9.39 5.95
N LEU A 228 -7.53 10.33 5.56
CA LEU A 228 -7.04 11.39 6.44
C LEU A 228 -8.18 12.33 6.88
N LEU A 229 -9.06 12.76 5.97
CA LEU A 229 -10.23 13.57 6.31
C LEU A 229 -11.16 12.81 7.26
N LYS A 230 -11.44 11.55 6.95
CA LYS A 230 -12.29 10.70 7.80
C LYS A 230 -11.70 10.53 9.21
N TYR A 231 -10.38 10.44 9.32
CA TYR A 231 -9.68 10.39 10.60
C TYR A 231 -9.78 11.73 11.37
N GLU A 232 -9.47 12.88 10.73
CA GLU A 232 -9.38 14.19 11.38
C GLU A 232 -10.76 14.80 11.74
N ILE A 233 -11.76 14.59 10.88
CA ILE A 233 -13.07 15.25 11.00
C ILE A 233 -14.27 14.29 10.99
N GLY A 234 -14.04 12.97 10.83
CA GLY A 234 -15.08 11.96 10.81
C GLY A 234 -15.96 11.95 9.55
N LYS A 235 -15.56 12.64 8.49
CA LYS A 235 -16.31 12.78 7.23
C LYS A 235 -15.41 12.55 6.02
N GLU A 236 -15.96 11.96 4.97
CA GLU A 236 -15.30 11.91 3.67
C GLU A 236 -15.43 13.27 2.95
N PHE A 237 -14.58 13.50 1.93
CA PHE A 237 -14.55 14.75 1.17
C PHE A 237 -15.93 15.18 0.66
N LYS A 238 -16.70 14.27 0.07
CA LYS A 238 -18.03 14.57 -0.46
C LYS A 238 -19.01 15.02 0.61
N GLU A 239 -18.95 14.42 1.80
CA GLU A 239 -19.80 14.79 2.93
C GLU A 239 -19.38 16.13 3.54
N TYR A 240 -18.08 16.46 3.49
CA TYR A 240 -17.58 17.72 4.02
C TYR A 240 -17.92 18.92 3.15
N ILE A 241 -17.92 18.77 1.83
CA ILE A 241 -18.20 19.89 0.88
C ILE A 241 -19.69 20.14 0.69
N GLN A 242 -20.57 19.19 0.99
CA GLN A 242 -22.03 19.36 0.88
C GLN A 242 -22.64 20.27 1.97
N PHE A 243 -21.83 20.81 2.87
CA PHE A 243 -22.22 21.78 3.91
C PHE A 243 -21.70 23.16 3.58
#